data_066c8b65c19ba46877f7699445ca7947
#
_entry.id   066c8b65c19ba46877f7699445ca7947
#
_cell.length_a   1.000
_cell.length_b   1.000
_cell.length_c   1.000
_cell.angle_alpha   90.00
_cell.angle_beta   90.00
_cell.angle_gamma   90.00
#
_symmetry.space_group_name_H-M   'P 1'
#
loop_
_entity.id
_entity.type
_entity.pdbx_description
1 polymer ?
#
loop_
_entity_poly.entity_id
_entity_poly.type
_entity_poly.pdbx_seq_one_letter_code
_entity_poly.pdbx_strand_id
1 'polypeptide(L)'
;YQGYLEALEEAGVEFDDRLVVESGMWHRSDGVRAMNALLDSGVKVDGVVALNDMLASGVMHAIQMHGLHIPDDISVVGFDNSDDSQYLSPALTSIAPGLEAVARLSVKVLKERIDGRDPNADRPGEKVFRKVTSSLVVRQSTKLPADSLVL
;
A
#
# COMPACT_ATOMS: atom_id res chain seq x y z
N TYR A 1 6.20 -6.76 2.79
CA TYR A 1 7.58 -6.91 2.30
C TYR A 1 7.72 -8.16 1.40
N GLN A 2 7.23 -9.32 1.86
CA GLN A 2 7.30 -10.57 1.09
C GLN A 2 6.70 -10.44 -0.33
N GLY A 3 5.50 -9.86 -0.46
CA GLY A 3 4.87 -9.64 -1.76
C GLY A 3 5.64 -8.68 -2.68
N TYR A 4 6.40 -7.74 -2.11
CA TYR A 4 7.30 -6.89 -2.89
C TYR A 4 8.45 -7.71 -3.50
N LEU A 5 9.07 -8.58 -2.70
CA LEU A 5 10.15 -9.47 -3.19
C LEU A 5 9.64 -10.43 -4.27
N GLU A 6 8.48 -11.04 -4.05
CA GLU A 6 7.83 -11.93 -5.02
C GLU A 6 7.53 -11.20 -6.35
N ALA A 7 7.03 -9.97 -6.28
CA ALA A 7 6.74 -9.16 -7.47
C ALA A 7 8.00 -8.79 -8.26
N LEU A 8 9.12 -8.49 -7.58
CA LEU A 8 10.41 -8.25 -8.24
C LEU A 8 10.92 -9.51 -8.94
N GLU A 9 10.85 -10.65 -8.27
CA GLU A 9 11.26 -11.95 -8.83
C GLU A 9 10.43 -12.30 -10.07
N GLU A 10 9.09 -12.16 -10.02
CA GLU A 10 8.19 -12.38 -11.14
C GLU A 10 8.48 -11.44 -12.32
N ALA A 11 8.88 -10.20 -12.04
CA ALA A 11 9.24 -9.22 -13.06
C ALA A 11 10.68 -9.36 -13.58
N GLY A 12 11.50 -10.25 -12.99
CA GLY A 12 12.92 -10.40 -13.33
C GLY A 12 13.76 -9.18 -12.94
N VAL A 13 13.34 -8.43 -11.93
CA VAL A 13 14.03 -7.24 -11.41
C VAL A 13 14.87 -7.63 -10.20
N GLU A 14 16.15 -7.26 -10.22
CA GLU A 14 17.06 -7.53 -9.10
C GLU A 14 16.68 -6.68 -7.87
N PHE A 15 16.69 -7.31 -6.70
CA PHE A 15 16.45 -6.63 -5.44
C PHE A 15 17.62 -5.71 -5.06
N ASP A 16 17.31 -4.46 -4.70
CA ASP A 16 18.27 -3.48 -4.19
C ASP A 16 17.82 -3.03 -2.79
N ASP A 17 18.58 -3.39 -1.75
CA ASP A 17 18.29 -3.06 -0.36
C ASP A 17 18.29 -1.55 -0.07
N ARG A 18 19.00 -0.75 -0.89
CA ARG A 18 19.04 0.71 -0.79
C ARG A 18 17.67 1.35 -1.10
N LEU A 19 16.79 0.62 -1.79
CA LEU A 19 15.42 1.05 -2.11
C LEU A 19 14.40 0.73 -1.01
N VAL A 20 14.83 0.06 0.07
CA VAL A 20 13.96 -0.26 1.21
C VAL A 20 14.26 0.68 2.37
N VAL A 21 13.30 1.53 2.71
CA VAL A 21 13.46 2.55 3.75
C VAL A 21 12.49 2.30 4.90
N GLU A 22 13.02 2.17 6.11
CA GLU A 22 12.22 2.11 7.32
C GLU A 22 11.65 3.50 7.65
N SER A 23 10.33 3.60 7.72
CA SER A 23 9.61 4.88 7.86
C SER A 23 9.18 5.23 9.29
N GLY A 24 9.44 4.37 10.28
CA GLY A 24 9.11 4.65 11.69
C GLY A 24 7.62 4.47 12.01
N MET A 25 6.94 5.54 12.44
CA MET A 25 5.57 5.50 12.97
C MET A 25 4.46 5.62 11.90
N TRP A 26 4.80 5.62 10.62
CA TRP A 26 3.87 5.63 9.48
C TRP A 26 3.00 6.89 9.34
N HIS A 27 3.48 8.03 9.87
CA HIS A 27 2.85 9.33 9.68
C HIS A 27 3.30 10.00 8.38
N ARG A 28 2.60 11.06 7.97
CA ARG A 28 2.97 11.86 6.79
C ARG A 28 4.41 12.39 6.88
N SER A 29 4.81 12.89 8.04
CA SER A 29 6.18 13.35 8.30
C SER A 29 7.25 12.27 8.14
N ASP A 30 6.89 11.01 8.43
CA ASP A 30 7.78 9.87 8.23
C ASP A 30 7.98 9.58 6.74
N GLY A 31 6.90 9.68 5.95
CA GLY A 31 6.95 9.59 4.49
C GLY A 31 7.83 10.68 3.87
N VAL A 32 7.68 11.93 4.33
CA VAL A 32 8.54 13.04 3.88
C VAL A 32 10.00 12.76 4.18
N ARG A 33 10.32 12.36 5.41
CA ARG A 33 11.70 12.08 5.82
C ARG A 33 12.31 10.93 5.03
N ALA A 34 11.57 9.82 4.89
CA ALA A 34 12.02 8.64 4.17
C ALA A 34 12.30 8.95 2.70
N MET A 35 11.39 9.67 2.03
CA MET A 35 11.56 10.01 0.62
C MET A 35 12.68 11.01 0.38
N ASN A 36 12.85 12.03 1.24
CA ASN A 36 13.98 12.94 1.18
C ASN A 36 15.30 12.18 1.31
N ALA A 37 15.44 11.30 2.30
CA ALA A 37 16.65 10.51 2.48
C ALA A 37 16.96 9.64 1.24
N LEU A 38 15.92 9.08 0.62
CA LEU A 38 16.09 8.26 -0.59
C LEU A 38 16.54 9.10 -1.78
N LEU A 39 15.92 10.26 -2.02
CA LEU A 39 16.30 11.17 -3.11
C LEU A 39 17.71 11.75 -2.91
N ASP A 40 18.06 12.14 -1.67
CA ASP A 40 19.36 12.69 -1.32
C ASP A 40 20.49 11.64 -1.44
N SER A 41 20.16 10.35 -1.35
CA SER A 41 21.13 9.26 -1.53
C SER A 41 21.65 9.12 -2.97
N GLY A 42 20.95 9.72 -3.93
CA GLY A 42 21.25 9.62 -5.36
C GLY A 42 20.89 8.27 -6.00
N VAL A 43 20.21 7.38 -5.27
CA VAL A 43 19.68 6.14 -5.85
C VAL A 43 18.53 6.48 -6.79
N LYS A 44 18.51 5.86 -7.96
CA LYS A 44 17.45 6.09 -8.95
C LYS A 44 16.17 5.40 -8.49
N VAL A 45 15.09 6.18 -8.41
CA VAL A 45 13.74 5.72 -8.03
C VAL A 45 12.77 6.13 -9.12
N ASP A 46 11.96 5.21 -9.59
CA ASP A 46 10.89 5.45 -10.58
C ASP A 46 9.50 5.04 -10.07
N GLY A 47 9.45 4.33 -8.95
CA GLY A 47 8.22 3.95 -8.28
C GLY A 47 8.38 3.77 -6.78
N VAL A 48 7.34 4.09 -6.01
CA VAL A 48 7.29 3.95 -4.57
C VAL A 48 6.01 3.24 -4.16
N VAL A 49 6.16 2.18 -3.36
CA VAL A 49 5.07 1.52 -2.65
C VAL A 49 5.13 1.93 -1.19
N ALA A 50 4.17 2.73 -0.75
CA ALA A 50 4.04 3.15 0.64
C ALA A 50 3.05 2.23 1.38
N LEU A 51 3.41 1.84 2.61
CA LEU A 51 2.64 0.86 3.39
C LEU A 51 1.30 1.39 3.92
N ASN A 52 1.05 2.71 3.81
CA ASN A 52 -0.28 3.30 4.00
C ASN A 52 -0.40 4.62 3.23
N ASP A 53 -1.61 5.17 3.12
CA ASP A 53 -1.89 6.41 2.40
C ASP A 53 -1.32 7.65 3.09
N MET A 54 -1.14 7.61 4.40
CA MET A 54 -0.50 8.72 5.14
C MET A 54 0.98 8.84 4.78
N LEU A 55 1.71 7.72 4.74
CA LEU A 55 3.09 7.69 4.22
C LEU A 55 3.13 8.15 2.76
N ALA A 56 2.23 7.59 1.92
CA ALA A 56 2.16 7.95 0.51
C ALA A 56 1.99 9.46 0.31
N SER A 57 1.11 10.11 1.08
CA SER A 57 0.91 11.56 0.99
C SER A 57 2.17 12.34 1.35
N GLY A 58 2.95 11.88 2.34
CA GLY A 58 4.24 12.47 2.70
C GLY A 58 5.30 12.26 1.61
N VAL A 59 5.36 11.06 1.04
CA VAL A 59 6.22 10.71 -0.10
C VAL A 59 5.92 11.64 -1.28
N MET A 60 4.65 11.78 -1.67
CA MET A 60 4.23 12.66 -2.77
C MET A 60 4.65 14.10 -2.53
N HIS A 61 4.47 14.61 -1.30
CA HIS A 61 4.90 15.94 -0.93
C HIS A 61 6.42 16.12 -1.13
N ALA A 62 7.24 15.17 -0.65
CA ALA A 62 8.69 15.23 -0.79
C ALA A 62 9.12 15.22 -2.26
N ILE A 63 8.54 14.34 -3.09
CA ILE A 63 8.79 14.29 -4.54
C ILE A 63 8.53 15.64 -5.19
N GLN A 64 7.39 16.26 -4.91
CA GLN A 64 7.01 17.57 -5.45
C GLN A 64 7.94 18.69 -4.97
N MET A 65 8.37 18.66 -3.71
CA MET A 65 9.32 19.64 -3.18
C MET A 65 10.72 19.56 -3.81
N HIS A 66 11.10 18.39 -4.34
CA HIS A 66 12.30 18.21 -5.17
C HIS A 66 12.10 18.61 -6.64
N GLY A 67 10.93 19.14 -6.99
CA GLY A 67 10.61 19.56 -8.37
C GLY A 67 10.33 18.40 -9.33
N LEU A 68 10.11 17.21 -8.81
CA LEU A 68 9.79 16.00 -9.58
C LEU A 68 8.27 15.87 -9.74
N HIS A 69 7.85 15.22 -10.83
CA HIS A 69 6.45 15.06 -11.21
C HIS A 69 5.94 13.64 -10.93
N ILE A 70 4.71 13.56 -10.41
CA ILE A 70 3.98 12.32 -10.21
C ILE A 70 2.84 12.28 -11.22
N PRO A 71 2.72 11.23 -12.02
CA PRO A 71 3.52 9.98 -12.03
C PRO A 71 4.71 10.00 -12.99
N ASP A 72 5.04 11.12 -13.67
CA ASP A 72 5.95 11.15 -14.82
C ASP A 72 7.38 10.77 -14.47
N ASP A 73 7.89 11.27 -13.34
CA ASP A 73 9.22 10.92 -12.85
C ASP A 73 9.16 9.73 -11.90
N ILE A 74 8.19 9.75 -10.94
CA ILE A 74 8.04 8.72 -9.92
C ILE A 74 6.55 8.39 -9.75
N SER A 75 6.20 7.12 -9.93
CA SER A 75 4.87 6.60 -9.61
C SER A 75 4.74 6.31 -8.11
N VAL A 76 3.55 6.55 -7.52
CA VAL A 76 3.31 6.30 -6.09
C VAL A 76 2.05 5.46 -5.89
N VAL A 77 2.16 4.40 -5.10
CA VAL A 77 1.04 3.56 -4.65
C VAL A 77 0.97 3.58 -3.14
N GLY A 78 -0.23 3.77 -2.60
CA GLY A 78 -0.53 3.69 -1.17
C GLY A 78 -1.27 2.39 -0.79
N PHE A 79 -1.68 2.33 0.45
CA PHE A 79 -2.49 1.27 1.02
C PHE A 79 -3.49 1.90 1.99
N ASP A 80 -4.70 1.41 2.09
CA ASP A 80 -5.88 1.72 2.88
C ASP A 80 -7.05 2.23 2.04
N ASN A 81 -6.79 2.89 0.90
CA ASN A 81 -7.79 3.62 0.12
C ASN A 81 -8.59 4.59 1.01
N SER A 82 -7.87 5.39 1.78
CA SER A 82 -8.45 6.40 2.67
C SER A 82 -9.24 7.43 1.87
N ASP A 83 -10.21 8.09 2.52
CA ASP A 83 -11.02 9.12 1.86
C ASP A 83 -10.16 10.26 1.30
N ASP A 84 -9.11 10.65 2.02
CA ASP A 84 -8.16 11.69 1.60
C ASP A 84 -7.47 11.37 0.27
N SER A 85 -7.24 10.09 -0.05
CA SER A 85 -6.40 9.69 -1.20
C SER A 85 -6.94 10.15 -2.55
N GLN A 86 -8.26 10.30 -2.69
CA GLN A 86 -8.91 10.80 -3.92
C GLN A 86 -8.74 12.32 -4.10
N TYR A 87 -8.46 13.05 -3.03
CA TYR A 87 -8.33 14.52 -3.03
C TYR A 87 -6.88 15.00 -3.07
N LEU A 88 -5.92 14.08 -3.04
CA LEU A 88 -4.51 14.44 -3.27
C LEU A 88 -4.30 14.92 -4.71
N SER A 89 -3.23 15.65 -4.95
CA SER A 89 -2.87 16.14 -6.29
C SER A 89 -1.45 15.70 -6.66
N PRO A 90 -1.32 14.73 -7.60
CA PRO A 90 -2.37 13.94 -8.26
C PRO A 90 -3.10 13.00 -7.29
N ALA A 91 -4.33 12.54 -7.64
CA ALA A 91 -5.08 11.59 -6.81
C ALA A 91 -4.32 10.26 -6.67
N LEU A 92 -4.24 9.74 -5.44
CA LEU A 92 -3.41 8.61 -5.08
C LEU A 92 -4.03 7.26 -5.49
N THR A 93 -3.31 6.49 -6.28
CA THR A 93 -3.55 5.06 -6.50
C THR A 93 -3.29 4.33 -5.18
N SER A 94 -4.24 3.53 -4.71
CA SER A 94 -4.14 2.87 -3.41
C SER A 94 -4.77 1.49 -3.41
N ILE A 95 -4.25 0.60 -2.58
CA ILE A 95 -4.85 -0.71 -2.34
C ILE A 95 -5.98 -0.55 -1.33
N ALA A 96 -7.20 -0.95 -1.74
CA ALA A 96 -8.36 -1.07 -0.87
C ALA A 96 -8.39 -2.44 -0.20
N PRO A 97 -8.18 -2.55 1.12
CA PRO A 97 -8.11 -3.83 1.82
C PRO A 97 -9.48 -4.49 2.05
N GLY A 98 -10.58 -3.88 1.57
CA GLY A 98 -11.92 -4.42 1.76
C GLY A 98 -12.44 -4.25 3.20
N LEU A 99 -12.25 -3.10 3.80
CA LEU A 99 -12.55 -2.82 5.23
C LEU A 99 -13.99 -3.18 5.64
N GLU A 100 -14.98 -2.94 4.77
CA GLU A 100 -16.37 -3.31 5.06
C GLU A 100 -16.51 -4.85 5.19
N ALA A 101 -15.91 -5.60 4.28
CA ALA A 101 -15.93 -7.06 4.34
C ALA A 101 -15.17 -7.59 5.56
N VAL A 102 -14.04 -6.96 5.91
CA VAL A 102 -13.28 -7.28 7.14
C VAL A 102 -14.16 -7.04 8.36
N ALA A 103 -14.81 -5.88 8.48
CA ALA A 103 -15.66 -5.54 9.61
C ALA A 103 -16.83 -6.52 9.76
N ARG A 104 -17.56 -6.80 8.68
CA ARG A 104 -18.68 -7.77 8.68
C ARG A 104 -18.23 -9.16 9.09
N LEU A 105 -17.10 -9.62 8.54
CA LEU A 105 -16.56 -10.94 8.84
C LEU A 105 -16.09 -11.04 10.29
N SER A 106 -15.45 -10.00 10.82
CA SER A 106 -15.01 -9.95 12.22
C SER A 106 -16.18 -10.06 13.19
N VAL A 107 -17.25 -9.30 12.95
CA VAL A 107 -18.48 -9.37 13.77
C VAL A 107 -19.13 -10.75 13.66
N LYS A 108 -19.19 -11.32 12.45
CA LYS A 108 -19.73 -12.67 12.23
C LYS A 108 -18.97 -13.72 13.03
N VAL A 109 -17.63 -13.75 12.92
CA VAL A 109 -16.78 -14.71 13.64
C VAL A 109 -16.92 -14.55 15.15
N LEU A 110 -16.94 -13.31 15.65
CA LEU A 110 -17.15 -13.03 17.06
C LEU A 110 -18.50 -13.56 17.56
N LYS A 111 -19.58 -13.30 16.81
CA LYS A 111 -20.92 -13.78 17.13
C LYS A 111 -20.98 -15.31 17.15
N GLU A 112 -20.41 -15.99 16.15
CA GLU A 112 -20.34 -17.45 16.09
C GLU A 112 -19.68 -18.03 17.34
N ARG A 113 -18.60 -17.40 17.84
CA ARG A 113 -17.93 -17.81 19.07
C ARG A 113 -18.78 -17.60 20.33
N ILE A 114 -19.45 -16.45 20.44
CA ILE A 114 -20.35 -16.15 21.56
C ILE A 114 -21.52 -17.15 21.61
N ASP A 115 -22.07 -17.49 20.44
CA ASP A 115 -23.18 -18.43 20.32
C ASP A 115 -22.75 -19.93 20.50
N GLY A 116 -21.49 -20.19 20.82
CA GLY A 116 -20.95 -21.54 20.96
C GLY A 116 -20.82 -22.32 19.65
N ARG A 117 -20.87 -21.63 18.52
CA ARG A 117 -20.73 -22.17 17.17
C ARG A 117 -19.33 -21.93 16.61
N ASP A 118 -18.32 -21.93 17.48
CA ASP A 118 -16.94 -21.74 17.03
C ASP A 118 -16.57 -22.86 16.03
N PRO A 119 -16.22 -22.54 14.78
CA PRO A 119 -15.80 -23.54 13.80
C PRO A 119 -14.55 -24.31 14.22
N ASN A 120 -13.84 -23.85 15.26
CA ASN A 120 -12.70 -24.50 15.88
C ASN A 120 -12.98 -24.99 17.30
N ALA A 121 -14.25 -25.19 17.69
CA ALA A 121 -14.61 -25.66 19.02
C ALA A 121 -13.88 -26.97 19.42
N ASP A 122 -13.61 -27.83 18.43
CA ASP A 122 -12.88 -29.09 18.62
C ASP A 122 -11.34 -28.92 18.68
N ARG A 123 -10.85 -27.68 18.47
CA ARG A 123 -9.41 -27.35 18.45
C ARG A 123 -9.12 -26.09 19.24
N PRO A 124 -9.23 -26.15 20.60
CA PRO A 124 -8.98 -25.01 21.47
C PRO A 124 -7.58 -24.45 21.24
N GLY A 125 -7.47 -23.15 20.93
CA GLY A 125 -6.20 -22.46 20.71
C GLY A 125 -5.74 -22.38 19.25
N GLU A 126 -6.41 -23.05 18.32
CA GLU A 126 -6.12 -22.90 16.89
C GLU A 126 -6.66 -21.55 16.37
N LYS A 127 -5.82 -20.81 15.63
CA LYS A 127 -6.21 -19.53 15.06
C LYS A 127 -7.08 -19.73 13.82
N VAL A 128 -8.24 -19.08 13.80
CA VAL A 128 -9.10 -19.04 12.61
C VAL A 128 -8.62 -17.93 11.68
N PHE A 129 -8.14 -18.30 10.50
CA PHE A 129 -7.80 -17.34 9.46
C PHE A 129 -8.94 -17.22 8.45
N ARG A 130 -9.33 -16.00 8.16
CA ARG A 130 -10.27 -15.66 7.08
C ARG A 130 -9.59 -14.65 6.18
N LYS A 131 -9.64 -14.86 4.86
CA LYS A 131 -9.09 -13.94 3.87
C LYS A 131 -10.20 -13.09 3.29
N VAL A 132 -9.92 -11.82 3.12
CA VAL A 132 -10.75 -10.87 2.37
C VAL A 132 -9.94 -10.44 1.16
N THR A 133 -10.60 -10.31 0.02
CA THR A 133 -9.95 -9.86 -1.21
C THR A 133 -9.72 -8.35 -1.14
N SER A 134 -8.48 -7.95 -1.40
CA SER A 134 -8.12 -6.56 -1.65
C SER A 134 -8.25 -6.22 -3.14
N SER A 135 -8.38 -4.94 -3.47
CA SER A 135 -8.38 -4.45 -4.85
C SER A 135 -7.48 -3.24 -5.00
N LEU A 136 -6.91 -3.05 -6.18
CA LEU A 136 -6.17 -1.83 -6.51
C LEU A 136 -7.15 -0.79 -7.07
N VAL A 137 -7.21 0.38 -6.45
CA VAL A 137 -7.96 1.54 -6.94
C VAL A 137 -6.98 2.43 -7.68
N VAL A 138 -6.97 2.32 -9.00
CA VAL A 138 -6.05 3.08 -9.86
C VAL A 138 -6.55 4.52 -9.99
N ARG A 139 -5.65 5.49 -9.77
CA ARG A 139 -5.87 6.93 -9.92
C ARG A 139 -4.70 7.55 -10.71
N GLN A 140 -4.39 8.81 -10.41
CA GLN A 140 -3.45 9.62 -11.20
C GLN A 140 -1.98 9.51 -10.76
N SER A 141 -1.69 8.93 -9.59
CA SER A 141 -0.33 8.84 -9.06
C SER A 141 0.51 7.70 -9.65
N THR A 142 -0.05 6.92 -10.58
CA THR A 142 0.66 5.86 -11.30
C THR A 142 0.46 5.98 -12.80
N LYS A 143 1.49 5.63 -13.57
CA LYS A 143 1.36 5.43 -15.03
C LYS A 143 0.53 4.17 -15.26
N LEU A 144 -0.45 4.28 -16.14
CA LEU A 144 -1.10 3.09 -16.68
C LEU A 144 -0.13 2.40 -17.65
N PRO A 145 -0.05 1.06 -17.65
CA PRO A 145 0.65 0.34 -18.69
C PRO A 145 0.09 0.73 -20.06
N ALA A 146 0.95 0.84 -21.06
CA ALA A 146 0.56 1.27 -22.41
C ALA A 146 -0.58 0.41 -23.01
N ASP A 147 -0.66 -0.84 -22.60
CA ASP A 147 -1.67 -1.81 -23.06
C ASP A 147 -3.00 -1.76 -22.26
N SER A 148 -3.11 -0.94 -21.22
CA SER A 148 -4.33 -0.82 -20.40
C SER A 148 -5.36 0.17 -20.99
N LEU A 149 -5.08 0.80 -22.12
CA LEU A 149 -5.98 1.72 -22.82
C LEU A 149 -6.89 1.02 -23.84
N VAL A 150 -7.05 -0.29 -23.75
CA VAL A 150 -8.09 -1.00 -24.52
C VAL A 150 -9.40 -0.86 -23.77
N LEU A 151 -10.22 0.10 -24.19
CA LEU A 151 -11.63 0.25 -23.84
C LEU A 151 -12.46 -0.87 -24.47
#